data_8d5eca8598811d03089a0f5f422f92bf
#
_entry.id   8d5eca8598811d03089a0f5f422f92bf
#
_cell.length_a   1.000
_cell.length_b   1.000
_cell.length_c   1.000
_cell.angle_alpha   90.00
_cell.angle_beta   90.00
_cell.angle_gamma   90.00
#
_symmetry.space_group_name_H-M   'P 1'
#
loop_
_entity.id
_entity.type
_entity.pdbx_description
1 polymer ?
#
loop_
_entity_poly.entity_id
_entity_poly.type
_entity_poly.pdbx_seq_one_letter_code
_entity_poly.pdbx_strand_id
1 'polypeptide(L)'
;MTGPLEDEFGDIVGKARRGMRLELRELAEQAGIAEVDVGRLESCEEHPTREESDRLANVLSLEPKSLWNVATDGWRPQPQVPTLSGGLQVRMIPHPPMRVTMYVVGDPATGQALVLDPGARPDTIRQVVREAGW
;
A
#
# COMPACT_ATOMS: atom_id res chain seq x y z
N MET A 1 -6.51 14.72 0.44
CA MET A 1 -6.29 13.86 1.60
C MET A 1 -4.92 13.20 1.44
N THR A 2 -3.95 13.62 2.25
CA THR A 2 -2.59 13.06 2.25
C THR A 2 -2.50 12.05 3.39
N GLY A 3 -3.12 10.87 3.20
CA GLY A 3 -2.91 9.74 4.11
C GLY A 3 -1.60 9.01 3.78
N PRO A 4 -1.09 8.16 4.68
CA PRO A 4 0.04 7.30 4.37
C PRO A 4 -0.28 6.42 3.15
N LEU A 5 0.73 6.07 2.38
CA LEU A 5 0.60 5.07 1.33
C LEU A 5 0.26 3.72 1.95
N GLU A 6 -0.45 2.87 1.22
CA GLU A 6 -0.70 1.48 1.63
C GLU A 6 0.61 0.70 1.75
N ASP A 7 1.55 0.96 0.84
CA ASP A 7 2.91 0.47 0.87
C ASP A 7 3.88 1.64 0.96
N GLU A 8 4.46 1.85 2.13
CA GLU A 8 5.56 2.79 2.35
C GLU A 8 6.90 2.14 1.98
N PHE A 9 7.98 2.91 1.97
CA PHE A 9 9.32 2.44 1.64
C PHE A 9 9.69 1.14 2.37
N GLY A 10 9.51 1.11 3.69
CA GLY A 10 9.87 -0.05 4.52
C GLY A 10 9.03 -1.28 4.20
N ASP A 11 7.73 -1.10 3.92
CA ASP A 11 6.84 -2.20 3.51
C ASP A 11 7.32 -2.84 2.20
N ILE A 12 7.72 -2.01 1.23
CA ILE A 12 8.23 -2.49 -0.07
C ILE A 12 9.52 -3.27 0.11
N VAL A 13 10.48 -2.71 0.86
CA VAL A 13 11.77 -3.37 1.15
C VAL A 13 11.56 -4.70 1.87
N GLY A 14 10.75 -4.71 2.94
CA GLY A 14 10.47 -5.92 3.71
C GLY A 14 9.72 -6.98 2.91
N LYS A 15 8.78 -6.59 2.05
CA LYS A 15 8.08 -7.52 1.15
C LYS A 15 9.03 -8.12 0.11
N ALA A 16 9.89 -7.31 -0.51
CA ALA A 16 10.86 -7.77 -1.50
C ALA A 16 11.88 -8.72 -0.87
N ARG A 17 12.44 -8.38 0.30
CA ARG A 17 13.37 -9.25 1.04
C ARG A 17 12.76 -10.62 1.33
N ARG A 18 11.55 -10.63 1.91
CA ARG A 18 10.85 -11.89 2.21
C ARG A 18 10.50 -12.69 0.94
N GLY A 19 10.15 -12.00 -0.14
CA GLY A 19 9.90 -12.60 -1.44
C GLY A 19 11.15 -13.29 -2.02
N MET A 20 12.33 -12.74 -1.77
CA MET A 20 13.63 -13.33 -2.12
C MET A 20 14.14 -14.34 -1.08
N ARG A 21 13.40 -14.55 0.02
CA ARG A 21 13.78 -15.44 1.14
C ARG A 21 15.10 -15.06 1.81
N LEU A 22 15.42 -13.77 1.85
CA LEU A 22 16.59 -13.26 2.54
C LEU A 22 16.26 -12.98 4.02
N GLU A 23 17.14 -13.38 4.93
CA GLU A 23 17.10 -12.92 6.31
C GLU A 23 17.51 -11.44 6.38
N LEU A 24 17.10 -10.74 7.46
CA LEU A 24 17.41 -9.31 7.63
C LEU A 24 18.93 -9.06 7.57
N ARG A 25 19.68 -9.92 8.25
CA ARG A 25 21.14 -9.88 8.28
C ARG A 25 21.75 -10.04 6.88
N GLU A 26 21.25 -10.95 6.08
CA GLU A 26 21.75 -11.18 4.73
C GLU A 26 21.55 -9.99 3.82
N LEU A 27 20.38 -9.34 3.91
CA LEU A 27 20.10 -8.08 3.19
C LEU A 27 21.08 -6.98 3.66
N ALA A 28 21.27 -6.84 4.97
CA ALA A 28 22.16 -5.85 5.57
C ALA A 28 23.61 -6.03 5.08
N GLU A 29 24.13 -7.26 5.13
CA GLU A 29 25.49 -7.60 4.65
C GLU A 29 25.64 -7.29 3.15
N GLN A 30 24.67 -7.67 2.31
CA GLN A 30 24.74 -7.44 0.86
C GLN A 30 24.60 -5.96 0.50
N ALA A 31 23.79 -5.21 1.22
CA ALA A 31 23.62 -3.78 1.01
C ALA A 31 24.73 -2.92 1.66
N GLY A 32 25.55 -3.50 2.53
CA GLY A 32 26.57 -2.77 3.29
C GLY A 32 25.95 -1.74 4.24
N ILE A 33 24.82 -2.08 4.86
CA ILE A 33 24.08 -1.27 5.86
C ILE A 33 24.07 -2.07 7.17
N ALA A 34 24.09 -1.40 8.32
CA ALA A 34 23.97 -2.12 9.58
C ALA A 34 22.59 -2.80 9.71
N GLU A 35 22.54 -4.02 10.26
CA GLU A 35 21.31 -4.79 10.38
C GLU A 35 20.21 -4.03 11.15
N VAL A 36 20.60 -3.32 12.21
CA VAL A 36 19.68 -2.51 13.00
C VAL A 36 19.06 -1.38 12.18
N ASP A 37 19.81 -0.76 11.28
CA ASP A 37 19.33 0.33 10.45
C ASP A 37 18.40 -0.21 9.35
N VAL A 38 18.72 -1.35 8.74
CA VAL A 38 17.77 -2.02 7.82
C VAL A 38 16.45 -2.35 8.53
N GLY A 39 16.52 -2.83 9.78
CA GLY A 39 15.32 -3.09 10.58
C GLY A 39 14.47 -1.85 10.82
N ARG A 40 15.09 -0.71 11.15
CA ARG A 40 14.38 0.57 11.33
C ARG A 40 13.79 1.12 10.03
N LEU A 41 14.49 0.92 8.92
CA LEU A 41 13.99 1.29 7.60
C LEU A 41 12.78 0.43 7.20
N GLU A 42 12.80 -0.90 7.46
CA GLU A 42 11.68 -1.79 7.18
C GLU A 42 10.45 -1.50 8.07
N SER A 43 10.67 -1.07 9.32
CA SER A 43 9.58 -0.68 10.23
C SER A 43 9.07 0.75 10.02
N CYS A 44 9.62 1.48 9.05
CA CYS A 44 9.32 2.89 8.77
C CYS A 44 9.58 3.82 9.98
N GLU A 45 10.49 3.44 10.89
CA GLU A 45 10.92 4.26 12.01
C GLU A 45 11.91 5.35 11.57
N GLU A 46 12.64 5.08 10.49
CA GLU A 46 13.60 6.01 9.89
C GLU A 46 13.37 6.14 8.38
N HIS A 47 13.79 7.28 7.83
CA HIS A 47 13.82 7.51 6.39
C HIS A 47 15.20 7.17 5.84
N PRO A 48 15.30 6.50 4.69
CA PRO A 48 16.59 6.20 4.09
C PRO A 48 17.29 7.46 3.58
N THR A 49 18.59 7.42 3.56
CA THR A 49 19.38 8.27 2.68
C THR A 49 19.24 7.79 1.23
N ARG A 50 19.57 8.65 0.26
CA ARG A 50 19.55 8.26 -1.15
C ARG A 50 20.44 7.04 -1.41
N GLU A 51 21.62 7.01 -0.81
CA GLU A 51 22.59 5.94 -0.98
C GLU A 51 22.10 4.60 -0.41
N GLU A 52 21.46 4.60 0.75
CA GLU A 52 20.84 3.40 1.32
C GLU A 52 19.70 2.88 0.46
N SER A 53 18.83 3.78 -0.02
CA SER A 53 17.75 3.42 -0.92
C SER A 53 18.26 2.77 -2.21
N ASP A 54 19.31 3.34 -2.83
CA ASP A 54 19.89 2.80 -4.06
C ASP A 54 20.56 1.42 -3.82
N ARG A 55 21.26 1.24 -2.69
CA ARG A 55 21.89 -0.04 -2.32
C ARG A 55 20.85 -1.13 -2.05
N LEU A 56 19.80 -0.83 -1.29
CA LEU A 56 18.70 -1.76 -1.03
C LEU A 56 17.97 -2.12 -2.32
N ALA A 57 17.68 -1.14 -3.18
CA ALA A 57 17.05 -1.38 -4.46
C ALA A 57 17.87 -2.33 -5.34
N ASN A 58 19.18 -2.15 -5.40
CA ASN A 58 20.06 -3.00 -6.20
C ASN A 58 20.09 -4.46 -5.70
N VAL A 59 20.21 -4.68 -4.38
CA VAL A 59 20.18 -6.03 -3.80
C VAL A 59 18.82 -6.71 -4.05
N LEU A 60 17.73 -5.96 -3.89
CA LEU A 60 16.38 -6.49 -4.00
C LEU A 60 15.83 -6.50 -5.43
N SER A 61 16.63 -6.14 -6.43
CA SER A 61 16.21 -6.05 -7.84
C SER A 61 15.00 -5.12 -8.05
N LEU A 62 14.92 -4.05 -7.25
CA LEU A 62 13.93 -2.99 -7.38
C LEU A 62 14.49 -1.86 -8.25
N GLU A 63 13.60 -1.05 -8.85
CA GLU A 63 14.00 0.13 -9.60
C GLU A 63 14.36 1.27 -8.65
N PRO A 64 15.65 1.74 -8.59
CA PRO A 64 16.13 2.66 -7.56
C PRO A 64 15.39 4.00 -7.54
N LYS A 65 15.08 4.56 -8.72
CA LYS A 65 14.38 5.83 -8.82
C LYS A 65 12.96 5.75 -8.29
N SER A 66 12.26 4.65 -8.56
CA SER A 66 10.90 4.43 -8.08
C SER A 66 10.87 4.24 -6.58
N LEU A 67 11.81 3.44 -6.04
CA LEU A 67 11.91 3.22 -4.60
C LEU A 67 12.22 4.53 -3.86
N TRP A 68 13.15 5.34 -4.37
CA TRP A 68 13.46 6.66 -3.83
C TRP A 68 12.27 7.62 -3.87
N ASN A 69 11.51 7.62 -4.96
CA ASN A 69 10.32 8.46 -5.08
C ASN A 69 9.27 8.12 -4.01
N VAL A 70 9.13 6.85 -3.64
CA VAL A 70 8.27 6.45 -2.52
C VAL A 70 8.82 6.96 -1.19
N ALA A 71 10.13 6.82 -0.96
CA ALA A 71 10.78 7.27 0.28
C ALA A 71 10.65 8.78 0.53
N THR A 72 10.56 9.58 -0.54
CA THR A 72 10.57 11.05 -0.49
C THR A 72 9.23 11.69 -0.83
N ASP A 73 8.16 10.93 -0.90
CA ASP A 73 6.86 11.40 -1.40
C ASP A 73 6.93 12.03 -2.80
N GLY A 74 7.96 11.75 -3.56
CA GLY A 74 8.15 12.24 -4.93
C GLY A 74 7.16 11.64 -5.93
N TRP A 75 6.49 10.57 -5.54
CA TRP A 75 5.39 9.98 -6.28
C TRP A 75 4.27 9.57 -5.33
N ARG A 76 3.05 9.91 -5.71
CA ARG A 76 1.84 9.40 -5.07
C ARG A 76 0.82 8.98 -6.11
N PRO A 77 0.08 7.89 -5.88
CA PRO A 77 -0.98 7.49 -6.78
C PRO A 77 -2.01 8.61 -6.88
N GLN A 78 -2.37 8.99 -8.10
CA GLN A 78 -3.48 9.90 -8.31
C GLN A 78 -4.78 9.13 -8.06
N PRO A 79 -5.68 9.68 -7.23
CA PRO A 79 -7.00 9.07 -7.06
C PRO A 79 -7.69 8.99 -8.42
N GLN A 80 -7.88 7.79 -8.92
CA GLN A 80 -8.70 7.58 -10.10
C GLN A 80 -10.13 7.43 -9.61
N VAL A 81 -11.01 8.34 -10.01
CA VAL A 81 -12.44 8.09 -9.90
C VAL A 81 -12.84 7.33 -11.17
N PRO A 82 -13.00 6.01 -11.10
CA PRO A 82 -13.34 5.26 -12.29
C PRO A 82 -14.70 5.72 -12.78
N THR A 83 -14.76 6.21 -14.01
CA THR A 83 -16.03 6.38 -14.71
C THR A 83 -16.48 5.00 -15.14
N LEU A 84 -17.30 4.37 -14.31
CA LEU A 84 -17.84 3.06 -14.63
C LEU A 84 -18.96 3.21 -15.66
N SER A 85 -18.93 2.36 -16.70
CA SER A 85 -20.01 2.28 -17.67
C SER A 85 -21.30 1.76 -17.00
N GLY A 86 -22.47 2.16 -17.49
CA GLY A 86 -23.74 1.69 -16.98
C GLY A 86 -24.24 2.35 -15.69
N GLY A 87 -23.64 3.46 -15.25
CA GLY A 87 -24.11 4.19 -14.08
C GLY A 87 -23.68 3.57 -12.74
N LEU A 88 -22.80 2.56 -12.75
CA LEU A 88 -22.28 1.96 -11.53
C LEU A 88 -21.53 3.00 -10.67
N GLN A 89 -21.67 2.89 -9.37
CA GLN A 89 -21.00 3.75 -8.39
C GLN A 89 -20.05 2.95 -7.52
N VAL A 90 -18.93 3.56 -7.13
CA VAL A 90 -17.95 2.97 -6.21
C VAL A 90 -17.91 3.75 -4.91
N ARG A 91 -17.88 3.04 -3.81
CA ARG A 91 -17.56 3.57 -2.47
C ARG A 91 -16.32 2.88 -1.95
N MET A 92 -15.39 3.67 -1.51
CA MET A 92 -14.13 3.21 -0.92
C MET A 92 -14.23 3.29 0.61
N ILE A 93 -13.89 2.21 1.28
CA ILE A 93 -13.90 2.10 2.75
C ILE A 93 -12.49 1.76 3.23
N PRO A 94 -11.70 2.76 3.66
CA PRO A 94 -10.36 2.50 4.18
C PRO A 94 -10.46 1.82 5.56
N HIS A 95 -9.55 0.89 5.81
CA HIS A 95 -9.38 0.22 7.10
C HIS A 95 -7.95 0.40 7.61
N PRO A 96 -7.63 1.55 8.23
CA PRO A 96 -6.28 1.91 8.64
C PRO A 96 -5.55 0.87 9.51
N PRO A 97 -6.21 0.19 10.46
CA PRO A 97 -5.52 -0.79 11.30
C PRO A 97 -4.92 -1.97 10.53
N MET A 98 -5.55 -2.35 9.40
CA MET A 98 -5.05 -3.44 8.55
C MET A 98 -4.34 -2.92 7.29
N ARG A 99 -4.28 -1.60 7.10
CA ARG A 99 -3.71 -0.95 5.91
C ARG A 99 -4.30 -1.49 4.60
N VAL A 100 -5.60 -1.81 4.61
CA VAL A 100 -6.33 -2.30 3.44
C VAL A 100 -7.48 -1.36 3.10
N THR A 101 -7.90 -1.39 1.85
CA THR A 101 -9.05 -0.64 1.36
C THR A 101 -10.07 -1.60 0.78
N MET A 102 -11.29 -1.52 1.30
CA MET A 102 -12.45 -2.25 0.79
C MET A 102 -13.20 -1.40 -0.21
N TYR A 103 -13.84 -2.02 -1.17
CA TYR A 103 -14.67 -1.32 -2.14
C TYR A 103 -16.08 -1.90 -2.18
N VAL A 104 -17.06 -1.01 -2.31
CA VAL A 104 -18.46 -1.40 -2.61
C VAL A 104 -18.81 -0.80 -3.95
N VAL A 105 -19.14 -1.65 -4.91
CA VAL A 105 -19.60 -1.27 -6.25
C VAL A 105 -21.08 -1.52 -6.31
N GLY A 106 -21.87 -0.48 -6.52
CA GLY A 106 -23.33 -0.57 -6.55
C GLY A 106 -23.92 -0.12 -7.87
N ASP A 107 -25.03 -0.74 -8.22
CA ASP A 107 -25.85 -0.38 -9.36
C ASP A 107 -27.14 0.30 -8.86
N PRO A 108 -27.27 1.63 -9.00
CA PRO A 108 -28.49 2.35 -8.59
C PRO A 108 -29.74 1.93 -9.35
N ALA A 109 -29.60 1.38 -10.54
CA ALA A 109 -30.74 0.96 -11.35
C ALA A 109 -31.42 -0.33 -10.84
N THR A 110 -30.59 -1.24 -10.28
CA THR A 110 -31.06 -2.54 -9.79
C THR A 110 -31.08 -2.65 -8.26
N GLY A 111 -30.43 -1.72 -7.57
CA GLY A 111 -30.22 -1.78 -6.11
C GLY A 111 -29.28 -2.90 -5.67
N GLN A 112 -28.50 -3.48 -6.58
CA GLN A 112 -27.54 -4.51 -6.27
C GLN A 112 -26.16 -3.92 -5.95
N ALA A 113 -25.42 -4.56 -5.06
CA ALA A 113 -24.07 -4.17 -4.73
C ALA A 113 -23.12 -5.38 -4.63
N LEU A 114 -21.87 -5.16 -5.02
CA LEU A 114 -20.76 -6.10 -4.89
C LEU A 114 -19.75 -5.50 -3.91
N VAL A 115 -19.26 -6.32 -2.97
CA VAL A 115 -18.20 -5.94 -2.04
C VAL A 115 -16.91 -6.61 -2.48
N LEU A 116 -15.83 -5.82 -2.59
CA LEU A 116 -14.48 -6.29 -2.92
C LEU A 116 -13.60 -6.14 -1.68
N ASP A 117 -12.79 -7.16 -1.41
CA ASP A 117 -11.86 -7.24 -0.29
C ASP A 117 -12.48 -6.92 1.09
N PRO A 118 -13.55 -7.63 1.50
CA PRO A 118 -14.26 -7.36 2.75
C PRO A 118 -13.45 -7.82 3.97
N GLY A 119 -12.27 -7.26 4.18
CA GLY A 119 -11.32 -7.70 5.22
C GLY A 119 -11.85 -7.55 6.64
N ALA A 120 -12.73 -6.56 6.91
CA ALA A 120 -13.27 -6.29 8.24
C ALA A 120 -14.48 -5.35 8.18
N ARG A 121 -15.05 -5.00 9.36
CA ARG A 121 -16.09 -3.97 9.52
C ARG A 121 -17.39 -4.23 8.75
N PRO A 122 -18.05 -5.36 8.94
CA PRO A 122 -19.29 -5.69 8.22
C PRO A 122 -20.41 -4.65 8.45
N ASP A 123 -20.44 -4.01 9.63
CA ASP A 123 -21.44 -2.97 9.92
C ASP A 123 -21.24 -1.70 9.11
N THR A 124 -19.97 -1.29 8.88
CA THR A 124 -19.65 -0.16 8.01
C THR A 124 -20.06 -0.46 6.57
N ILE A 125 -19.79 -1.67 6.08
CA ILE A 125 -20.19 -2.10 4.73
C ILE A 125 -21.71 -2.05 4.62
N ARG A 126 -22.47 -2.62 5.57
CA ARG A 126 -23.93 -2.58 5.58
C ARG A 126 -24.49 -1.14 5.64
N GLN A 127 -23.81 -0.28 6.39
CA GLN A 127 -24.19 1.14 6.47
C GLN A 127 -24.04 1.81 5.09
N VAL A 128 -22.88 1.65 4.45
CA VAL A 128 -22.61 2.22 3.11
C VAL A 128 -23.62 1.73 2.07
N VAL A 129 -23.92 0.43 2.07
CA VAL A 129 -24.93 -0.16 1.15
C VAL A 129 -26.31 0.44 1.39
N ARG A 130 -26.75 0.56 2.64
CA ARG A 130 -28.07 1.15 3.00
C ARG A 130 -28.15 2.63 2.65
N GLU A 131 -27.11 3.42 2.97
CA GLU A 131 -27.07 4.86 2.69
C GLU A 131 -27.05 5.15 1.18
N ALA A 132 -26.47 4.25 0.39
CA ALA A 132 -26.47 4.35 -1.06
C ALA A 132 -27.76 3.85 -1.73
N GLY A 133 -28.65 3.22 -0.97
CA GLY A 133 -29.90 2.64 -1.49
C GLY A 133 -29.71 1.38 -2.32
N TRP A 134 -28.68 0.62 -2.03
CA TRP A 134 -28.33 -0.63 -2.74
C TRP A 134 -28.77 -1.88 -1.98
#